data_47d070941d3f534381c057237a23ced7
#
_entry.id   47d070941d3f534381c057237a23ced7
#
_cell.length_a   1.000
_cell.length_b   1.000
_cell.length_c   1.000
_cell.angle_alpha   90.00
_cell.angle_beta   90.00
_cell.angle_gamma   90.00
#
_symmetry.space_group_name_H-M   'P 1'
#
loop_
_entity.id
_entity.type
_entity.pdbx_description
1 polymer ?
#
loop_
_entity_poly.entity_id
_entity_poly.type
_entity_poly.pdbx_seq_one_letter_code
_entity_poly.pdbx_strand_id
1 'polypeptide(L)'
;MIERNLFKILLTACFAVLLAPFAKSQEGKWQAAGAFEHWVDHLPYNTFEHVDEVDPLVVCASQDNLLVIDGSTDEFTRYSRINGLSGTNITALRADAPSQTVWIGYANGRIDVWRNGTFQAINAIEETPSFTGLKQINSFAFFNGKAYAGTNFGLVEFEISSRLAGRTFLLGDNFTPIAITTFAINSAGTACVYSPDQLNDFLVADLTENLPQWAAIDYRVFSSVYDPNHIVWYDVDQRFVYAAT
;
A
#
# COMPACT_ATOMS: atom_id res chain seq x y z
N MET A 1 -17.47 6.29 -89.23
CA MET A 1 -18.20 5.67 -88.09
C MET A 1 -17.21 5.03 -87.04
N ILE A 2 -15.97 4.88 -87.39
CA ILE A 2 -14.95 4.24 -86.45
C ILE A 2 -14.33 5.23 -85.52
N GLU A 3 -14.11 6.49 -85.88
CA GLU A 3 -13.42 7.47 -85.01
C GLU A 3 -14.29 7.94 -83.86
N ARG A 4 -15.57 7.93 -83.92
CA ARG A 4 -16.48 8.36 -82.83
C ARG A 4 -16.55 7.35 -81.65
N ASN A 5 -16.23 6.09 -81.93
CA ASN A 5 -16.23 5.04 -80.90
C ASN A 5 -14.89 4.97 -80.17
N LEU A 6 -13.78 5.31 -80.84
CA LEU A 6 -12.49 5.37 -80.21
C LEU A 6 -12.40 6.48 -79.13
N PHE A 7 -12.96 7.62 -79.40
CA PHE A 7 -13.00 8.75 -78.47
C PHE A 7 -13.82 8.45 -77.21
N LYS A 8 -14.93 7.72 -77.34
CA LYS A 8 -15.71 7.28 -76.15
C LYS A 8 -15.02 6.25 -75.31
N ILE A 9 -14.28 5.33 -75.90
CA ILE A 9 -13.48 4.30 -75.15
C ILE A 9 -12.33 4.97 -74.45
N LEU A 10 -11.65 5.94 -75.03
CA LEU A 10 -10.57 6.68 -74.41
C LEU A 10 -11.08 7.52 -73.24
N LEU A 11 -12.22 8.17 -73.36
CA LEU A 11 -12.83 9.00 -72.30
C LEU A 11 -13.26 8.13 -71.09
N THR A 12 -13.80 6.95 -71.36
CA THR A 12 -14.21 6.01 -70.30
C THR A 12 -13.02 5.41 -69.58
N ALA A 13 -11.92 5.11 -70.29
CA ALA A 13 -10.68 4.61 -69.73
C ALA A 13 -9.95 5.65 -68.85
N CYS A 14 -9.93 6.94 -69.29
CA CYS A 14 -9.34 8.02 -68.48
C CYS A 14 -10.14 8.31 -67.21
N PHE A 15 -11.48 8.17 -67.22
CA PHE A 15 -12.30 8.43 -66.07
C PHE A 15 -12.19 7.30 -65.03
N ALA A 16 -11.96 6.04 -65.47
CA ALA A 16 -11.74 4.91 -64.56
C ALA A 16 -10.35 4.96 -63.86
N VAL A 17 -9.34 5.51 -64.53
CA VAL A 17 -7.98 5.65 -63.95
C VAL A 17 -7.89 6.81 -62.95
N LEU A 18 -8.71 7.85 -63.06
CA LEU A 18 -8.72 8.99 -62.15
C LEU A 18 -9.50 8.73 -60.84
N LEU A 19 -10.35 7.72 -60.77
CA LEU A 19 -11.11 7.37 -59.59
C LEU A 19 -10.50 6.26 -58.77
N ALA A 20 -9.51 5.54 -59.31
CA ALA A 20 -8.86 4.42 -58.61
C ALA A 20 -7.95 4.81 -57.39
N PRO A 21 -7.28 5.96 -57.37
CA PRO A 21 -6.45 6.31 -56.20
C PRO A 21 -7.26 6.90 -55.05
N PHE A 22 -8.50 7.35 -55.24
CA PHE A 22 -9.31 7.94 -54.17
C PHE A 22 -10.07 6.92 -53.31
N ALA A 23 -10.29 5.72 -53.83
CA ALA A 23 -11.01 4.67 -53.09
C ALA A 23 -10.10 3.87 -52.11
N LYS A 24 -8.76 3.97 -52.22
CA LYS A 24 -7.83 3.26 -51.38
C LYS A 24 -7.33 4.04 -50.16
N SER A 25 -7.69 5.28 -49.98
CA SER A 25 -7.17 6.09 -48.88
C SER A 25 -8.07 6.13 -47.62
N GLN A 26 -9.21 5.44 -47.64
CA GLN A 26 -10.12 5.46 -46.47
C GLN A 26 -10.22 4.14 -45.68
N GLU A 27 -9.62 3.06 -46.16
CA GLU A 27 -9.60 1.81 -45.38
C GLU A 27 -8.53 1.75 -44.28
N GLY A 28 -7.67 2.76 -44.18
CA GLY A 28 -6.57 2.76 -43.22
C GLY A 28 -6.75 3.63 -41.96
N LYS A 29 -7.90 4.32 -41.82
CA LYS A 29 -8.03 5.31 -40.70
C LYS A 29 -8.99 4.93 -39.58
N TRP A 30 -9.52 3.73 -39.53
CA TRP A 30 -10.40 3.27 -38.46
C TRP A 30 -9.83 2.04 -37.75
N GLN A 31 -8.51 1.90 -37.70
CA GLN A 31 -7.88 1.06 -36.66
C GLN A 31 -7.69 1.88 -35.38
N ALA A 32 -8.77 2.40 -34.86
CA ALA A 32 -8.78 2.95 -33.49
C ALA A 32 -9.27 1.88 -32.50
N ALA A 33 -8.81 0.65 -32.65
CA ALA A 33 -9.12 -0.43 -31.71
C ALA A 33 -7.95 -0.80 -30.79
N GLY A 34 -6.78 -0.16 -30.95
CA GLY A 34 -5.64 -0.43 -30.07
C GLY A 34 -5.44 0.59 -28.94
N ALA A 35 -6.28 1.63 -28.87
CA ALA A 35 -6.04 2.72 -27.92
C ALA A 35 -6.47 2.43 -26.47
N PHE A 36 -7.08 1.28 -26.20
CA PHE A 36 -7.56 0.93 -24.85
C PHE A 36 -6.87 -0.30 -24.24
N GLU A 37 -5.88 -0.85 -24.89
CA GLU A 37 -5.21 -2.07 -24.39
C GLU A 37 -4.18 -1.81 -23.28
N HIS A 38 -3.75 -0.59 -23.09
CA HIS A 38 -2.80 -0.24 -22.02
C HIS A 38 -3.26 1.03 -21.30
N TRP A 39 -3.89 0.84 -20.15
CA TRP A 39 -4.06 1.92 -19.19
C TRP A 39 -2.68 2.27 -18.60
N VAL A 40 -2.28 3.52 -18.71
CA VAL A 40 -1.08 4.05 -18.07
C VAL A 40 -1.54 5.02 -16.99
N ASP A 41 -1.06 4.84 -15.78
CA ASP A 41 -1.29 5.82 -14.74
C ASP A 41 -0.38 7.05 -14.95
N HIS A 42 -0.82 8.19 -14.44
CA HIS A 42 -0.08 9.44 -14.41
C HIS A 42 0.20 9.87 -12.96
N LEU A 43 0.31 8.90 -12.06
CA LEU A 43 0.57 9.15 -10.65
C LEU A 43 1.99 9.70 -10.44
N PRO A 44 2.20 10.59 -9.46
CA PRO A 44 3.52 11.09 -9.14
C PRO A 44 4.35 10.01 -8.43
N TYR A 45 5.46 9.59 -9.02
CA TYR A 45 6.43 8.67 -8.41
C TYR A 45 7.70 9.41 -7.96
N ASN A 46 7.55 10.61 -7.46
CA ASN A 46 8.66 11.48 -7.03
C ASN A 46 8.46 12.04 -5.61
N THR A 47 7.36 11.68 -4.96
CA THR A 47 7.06 12.05 -3.57
C THR A 47 6.54 10.84 -2.84
N PHE A 48 7.25 10.42 -1.78
CA PHE A 48 6.89 9.25 -1.01
C PHE A 48 6.75 9.62 0.46
N GLU A 49 5.73 9.05 1.10
CA GLU A 49 5.42 9.24 2.52
C GLU A 49 5.96 8.08 3.38
N HIS A 50 6.12 6.91 2.76
CA HIS A 50 6.61 5.70 3.42
C HIS A 50 7.72 5.06 2.61
N VAL A 51 8.76 4.61 3.31
CA VAL A 51 9.89 3.86 2.74
C VAL A 51 10.27 2.75 3.70
N ASP A 52 10.49 1.55 3.19
CA ASP A 52 11.06 0.43 3.94
C ASP A 52 11.84 -0.48 2.99
N GLU A 53 12.59 -1.45 3.54
CA GLU A 53 13.42 -2.33 2.74
C GLU A 53 13.19 -3.81 3.07
N VAL A 54 13.29 -4.63 2.04
CA VAL A 54 13.40 -6.08 2.13
C VAL A 54 14.48 -6.51 1.13
N ASP A 55 15.71 -6.67 1.64
CA ASP A 55 16.93 -6.86 0.85
C ASP A 55 16.73 -7.86 -0.32
N PRO A 56 17.09 -7.51 -1.56
CA PRO A 56 17.77 -6.28 -2.01
C PRO A 56 16.82 -5.12 -2.41
N LEU A 57 15.54 -5.20 -2.08
CA LEU A 57 14.50 -4.29 -2.58
C LEU A 57 14.25 -3.14 -1.60
N VAL A 58 14.18 -1.92 -2.13
CA VAL A 58 13.67 -0.74 -1.43
C VAL A 58 12.26 -0.46 -1.95
N VAL A 59 11.32 -0.30 -1.02
CA VAL A 59 9.91 -0.10 -1.35
C VAL A 59 9.46 1.26 -0.83
N CYS A 60 8.97 2.09 -1.74
CA CYS A 60 8.52 3.45 -1.46
C CYS A 60 7.03 3.57 -1.79
N ALA A 61 6.24 4.13 -0.91
CA ALA A 61 4.82 4.36 -1.13
C ALA A 61 4.43 5.83 -0.99
N SER A 62 3.57 6.28 -1.88
CA SER A 62 2.75 7.48 -1.73
C SER A 62 1.29 7.05 -1.49
N GLN A 63 0.36 8.01 -1.45
CA GLN A 63 -1.05 7.71 -1.17
C GLN A 63 -1.66 6.67 -2.14
N ASP A 64 -1.30 6.68 -3.42
CA ASP A 64 -1.97 5.89 -4.45
C ASP A 64 -1.04 5.01 -5.29
N ASN A 65 0.24 4.96 -4.95
CA ASN A 65 1.22 4.21 -5.72
C ASN A 65 2.34 3.62 -4.86
N LEU A 66 3.00 2.61 -5.43
CA LEU A 66 4.16 1.95 -4.87
C LEU A 66 5.27 1.93 -5.92
N LEU A 67 6.48 2.26 -5.51
CA LEU A 67 7.70 2.11 -6.28
C LEU A 67 8.58 1.07 -5.59
N VAL A 68 8.96 0.03 -6.31
CA VAL A 68 9.91 -0.98 -5.84
C VAL A 68 11.19 -0.82 -6.64
N ILE A 69 12.30 -0.64 -5.95
CA ILE A 69 13.64 -0.46 -6.53
C ILE A 69 14.47 -1.68 -6.14
N ASP A 70 15.04 -2.36 -7.11
CA ASP A 70 15.99 -3.42 -6.88
C ASP A 70 17.40 -2.83 -6.76
N GLY A 71 17.95 -2.80 -5.55
CA GLY A 71 19.29 -2.27 -5.28
C GLY A 71 20.45 -3.08 -5.87
N SER A 72 20.19 -4.29 -6.38
CA SER A 72 21.20 -5.12 -7.04
C SER A 72 21.31 -4.84 -8.55
N THR A 73 20.23 -4.39 -9.19
CA THR A 73 20.15 -4.17 -10.65
C THR A 73 19.89 -2.72 -11.02
N ASP A 74 19.56 -1.86 -10.07
CA ASP A 74 19.07 -0.49 -10.27
C ASP A 74 17.75 -0.42 -11.07
N GLU A 75 17.07 -1.55 -11.24
CA GLU A 75 15.77 -1.59 -11.90
C GLU A 75 14.66 -1.15 -10.92
N PHE A 76 13.59 -0.56 -11.46
CA PHE A 76 12.44 -0.18 -10.66
C PHE A 76 11.13 -0.61 -11.31
N THR A 77 10.17 -0.97 -10.45
CA THR A 77 8.82 -1.35 -10.86
C THR A 77 7.80 -0.45 -10.16
N ARG A 78 6.83 0.01 -10.93
CA ARG A 78 5.74 0.88 -10.44
C ARG A 78 4.45 0.09 -10.32
N TYR A 79 3.77 0.29 -9.19
CA TYR A 79 2.48 -0.32 -8.93
C TYR A 79 1.45 0.74 -8.54
N SER A 80 0.24 0.54 -9.04
CA SER A 80 -0.95 1.32 -8.71
C SER A 80 -2.17 0.39 -8.72
N ARG A 81 -3.36 0.94 -8.59
CA ARG A 81 -4.59 0.14 -8.72
C ARG A 81 -4.77 -0.54 -10.07
N ILE A 82 -4.09 -0.07 -11.10
CA ILE A 82 -4.20 -0.65 -12.45
C ILE A 82 -3.48 -2.00 -12.53
N ASN A 83 -2.40 -2.16 -11.76
CA ASN A 83 -1.49 -3.30 -11.92
C ASN A 83 -1.06 -3.97 -10.61
N GLY A 84 -1.84 -3.85 -9.54
CA GLY A 84 -1.53 -4.63 -8.34
C GLY A 84 -2.19 -4.20 -7.04
N LEU A 85 -2.18 -2.91 -6.71
CA LEU A 85 -2.76 -2.43 -5.46
C LEU A 85 -4.28 -2.64 -5.42
N SER A 86 -4.80 -3.14 -4.29
CA SER A 86 -6.24 -3.35 -4.11
C SER A 86 -6.98 -2.10 -3.66
N GLY A 87 -6.27 -1.08 -3.17
CA GLY A 87 -6.83 0.15 -2.60
C GLY A 87 -6.14 1.42 -3.08
N THR A 88 -6.63 2.55 -2.58
CA THR A 88 -6.05 3.89 -2.65
C THR A 88 -5.94 4.45 -1.25
N ASN A 89 -5.18 5.52 -1.08
CA ASN A 89 -4.93 6.15 0.20
C ASN A 89 -4.16 5.20 1.16
N ILE A 90 -2.92 4.90 0.75
CA ILE A 90 -1.96 4.14 1.58
C ILE A 90 -1.60 5.00 2.79
N THR A 91 -1.68 4.42 3.97
CA THR A 91 -1.47 5.09 5.26
C THR A 91 -0.39 4.43 6.11
N ALA A 92 0.05 3.24 5.72
CA ALA A 92 1.13 2.52 6.38
C ALA A 92 1.85 1.59 5.41
N LEU A 93 3.16 1.44 5.60
CA LEU A 93 4.00 0.48 4.87
C LEU A 93 5.04 -0.08 5.82
N ARG A 94 5.22 -1.40 5.81
CA ARG A 94 6.28 -2.06 6.57
C ARG A 94 6.70 -3.36 5.92
N ALA A 95 8.01 -3.60 5.90
CA ALA A 95 8.61 -4.83 5.40
C ALA A 95 8.88 -5.83 6.53
N ASP A 96 8.58 -7.11 6.29
CA ASP A 96 8.97 -8.24 7.13
C ASP A 96 10.09 -9.03 6.43
N ALA A 97 11.31 -8.75 6.82
CA ALA A 97 12.49 -9.35 6.21
C ALA A 97 12.51 -10.90 6.31
N PRO A 98 12.12 -11.54 7.43
CA PRO A 98 12.09 -13.00 7.52
C PRO A 98 11.17 -13.68 6.51
N SER A 99 9.99 -13.12 6.24
CA SER A 99 9.03 -13.68 5.28
C SER A 99 9.20 -13.12 3.86
N GLN A 100 10.08 -12.13 3.67
CA GLN A 100 10.26 -11.41 2.41
C GLN A 100 8.94 -10.82 1.89
N THR A 101 8.16 -10.20 2.78
CA THR A 101 6.88 -9.57 2.45
C THR A 101 6.84 -8.11 2.84
N VAL A 102 6.08 -7.32 2.10
CA VAL A 102 5.78 -5.93 2.41
C VAL A 102 4.29 -5.79 2.69
N TRP A 103 3.94 -5.24 3.84
CA TRP A 103 2.58 -5.01 4.27
C TRP A 103 2.21 -3.55 4.02
N ILE A 104 1.11 -3.34 3.34
CA ILE A 104 0.62 -2.04 2.87
C ILE A 104 -0.77 -1.83 3.47
N GLY A 105 -0.92 -0.82 4.31
CA GLY A 105 -2.17 -0.49 4.97
C GLY A 105 -2.86 0.69 4.32
N TYR A 106 -4.20 0.67 4.31
CA TYR A 106 -5.03 1.69 3.70
C TYR A 106 -5.93 2.37 4.73
N ALA A 107 -6.40 3.58 4.39
CA ALA A 107 -7.30 4.37 5.23
C ALA A 107 -8.65 3.70 5.52
N ASN A 108 -9.10 2.78 4.67
CA ASN A 108 -10.36 2.04 4.83
C ASN A 108 -10.23 0.74 5.67
N GLY A 109 -9.00 0.39 6.11
CA GLY A 109 -8.74 -0.83 6.86
C GLY A 109 -8.38 -2.06 6.00
N ARG A 110 -8.28 -1.90 4.68
CA ARG A 110 -7.75 -2.93 3.81
C ARG A 110 -6.24 -3.03 3.97
N ILE A 111 -5.69 -4.22 3.75
CA ILE A 111 -4.26 -4.47 3.76
C ILE A 111 -3.91 -5.22 2.48
N ASP A 112 -2.85 -4.82 1.80
CA ASP A 112 -2.19 -5.63 0.79
C ASP A 112 -0.89 -6.19 1.35
N VAL A 113 -0.62 -7.45 1.04
CA VAL A 113 0.68 -8.07 1.29
C VAL A 113 1.34 -8.34 -0.06
N TRP A 114 2.44 -7.63 -0.30
CA TRP A 114 3.23 -7.79 -1.51
C TRP A 114 4.39 -8.75 -1.28
N ARG A 115 4.63 -9.62 -2.26
CA ARG A 115 5.80 -10.49 -2.31
C ARG A 115 6.17 -10.80 -3.76
N ASN A 116 7.39 -10.52 -4.18
CA ASN A 116 7.91 -10.87 -5.51
C ASN A 116 6.94 -10.49 -6.64
N GLY A 117 6.43 -9.27 -6.65
CA GLY A 117 5.53 -8.78 -7.69
C GLY A 117 4.06 -9.22 -7.56
N THR A 118 3.72 -10.01 -6.56
CA THR A 118 2.34 -10.49 -6.35
C THR A 118 1.72 -9.83 -5.13
N PHE A 119 0.47 -9.40 -5.25
CA PHE A 119 -0.31 -8.83 -4.16
C PHE A 119 -1.37 -9.80 -3.66
N GLN A 120 -1.57 -9.85 -2.35
CA GLN A 120 -2.67 -10.54 -1.70
C GLN A 120 -3.41 -9.56 -0.80
N ALA A 121 -4.69 -9.31 -1.09
CA ALA A 121 -5.53 -8.44 -0.29
C ALA A 121 -6.07 -9.15 0.96
N ILE A 122 -6.12 -8.44 2.08
CA ILE A 122 -6.75 -8.84 3.35
C ILE A 122 -7.81 -7.79 3.69
N ASN A 123 -9.07 -8.20 3.74
CA ASN A 123 -10.21 -7.31 3.98
C ASN A 123 -10.78 -7.46 5.42
N ALA A 124 -10.15 -8.24 6.27
CA ALA A 124 -10.68 -8.60 7.58
C ALA A 124 -11.06 -7.39 8.46
N ILE A 125 -10.25 -6.32 8.44
CA ILE A 125 -10.58 -5.08 9.18
C ILE A 125 -11.65 -4.28 8.43
N GLU A 126 -11.51 -4.09 7.11
CA GLU A 126 -12.48 -3.36 6.29
C GLU A 126 -13.89 -3.92 6.45
N GLU A 127 -14.03 -5.25 6.42
CA GLU A 127 -15.31 -5.97 6.46
C GLU A 127 -15.83 -6.23 7.89
N THR A 128 -15.06 -5.90 8.94
CA THR A 128 -15.47 -6.13 10.33
C THR A 128 -16.73 -5.34 10.68
N PRO A 129 -17.87 -6.01 10.98
CA PRO A 129 -19.13 -5.31 11.30
C PRO A 129 -19.17 -4.78 12.74
N SER A 130 -18.35 -5.31 13.63
CA SER A 130 -18.34 -4.96 15.05
C SER A 130 -17.78 -3.57 15.34
N PHE A 131 -17.15 -2.93 14.36
CA PHE A 131 -16.64 -1.57 14.47
C PHE A 131 -17.10 -0.71 13.30
N THR A 132 -17.80 0.39 13.59
CA THR A 132 -18.41 1.30 12.60
C THR A 132 -17.63 2.61 12.43
N GLY A 133 -16.58 2.84 13.21
CA GLY A 133 -15.72 4.01 13.14
C GLY A 133 -14.67 3.95 12.01
N LEU A 134 -13.70 4.85 12.08
CA LEU A 134 -12.57 4.87 11.16
C LEU A 134 -11.70 3.61 11.35
N LYS A 135 -11.42 2.91 10.27
CA LYS A 135 -10.69 1.64 10.26
C LYS A 135 -9.26 1.77 9.74
N GLN A 136 -8.74 2.98 9.63
CA GLN A 136 -7.42 3.27 9.07
C GLN A 136 -6.33 2.43 9.73
N ILE A 137 -5.42 1.91 8.91
CA ILE A 137 -4.19 1.28 9.34
C ILE A 137 -3.14 2.38 9.51
N ASN A 138 -2.57 2.52 10.71
CA ASN A 138 -1.61 3.58 11.01
C ASN A 138 -0.16 3.10 10.99
N SER A 139 0.07 1.84 11.37
CA SER A 139 1.42 1.27 11.48
C SER A 139 1.39 -0.25 11.50
N PHE A 140 2.55 -0.87 11.24
CA PHE A 140 2.76 -2.31 11.39
C PHE A 140 4.01 -2.60 12.21
N ALA A 141 4.02 -3.74 12.90
CA ALA A 141 5.21 -4.39 13.43
C ALA A 141 5.07 -5.92 13.36
N PHE A 142 6.20 -6.62 13.41
CA PHE A 142 6.23 -8.07 13.26
C PHE A 142 6.94 -8.70 14.45
N PHE A 143 6.39 -9.81 14.93
CA PHE A 143 7.00 -10.60 16.00
C PHE A 143 6.52 -12.04 15.92
N ASN A 144 7.45 -12.98 16.00
CA ASN A 144 7.21 -14.43 16.09
C ASN A 144 6.20 -14.98 15.07
N GLY A 145 6.38 -14.65 13.77
CA GLY A 145 5.52 -15.10 12.67
C GLY A 145 4.15 -14.41 12.58
N LYS A 146 3.95 -13.37 13.36
CA LYS A 146 2.75 -12.54 13.39
C LYS A 146 3.02 -11.13 12.94
N ALA A 147 2.06 -10.55 12.23
CA ALA A 147 1.99 -9.13 11.93
C ALA A 147 0.95 -8.47 12.85
N TYR A 148 1.28 -7.33 13.36
CA TYR A 148 0.39 -6.50 14.18
C TYR A 148 0.14 -5.21 13.43
N ALA A 149 -1.14 -4.84 13.29
CA ALA A 149 -1.58 -3.60 12.65
C ALA A 149 -2.15 -2.65 13.70
N GLY A 150 -1.53 -1.49 13.88
CA GLY A 150 -2.09 -0.38 14.66
C GLY A 150 -3.18 0.30 13.85
N THR A 151 -4.36 0.44 14.42
CA THR A 151 -5.55 0.96 13.76
C THR A 151 -6.18 2.11 14.56
N ASN A 152 -7.19 2.76 14.00
CA ASN A 152 -7.96 3.79 14.71
C ASN A 152 -8.86 3.22 15.83
N PHE A 153 -8.83 1.92 16.09
CA PHE A 153 -9.65 1.31 17.15
C PHE A 153 -8.88 0.33 18.04
N GLY A 154 -7.60 0.11 17.81
CA GLY A 154 -6.77 -0.81 18.58
C GLY A 154 -5.70 -1.48 17.76
N LEU A 155 -5.17 -2.57 18.30
CA LEU A 155 -4.13 -3.39 17.67
C LEU A 155 -4.75 -4.70 17.16
N VAL A 156 -4.54 -5.03 15.90
CA VAL A 156 -5.06 -6.26 15.28
C VAL A 156 -3.90 -7.18 14.89
N GLU A 157 -3.96 -8.42 15.33
CA GLU A 157 -2.98 -9.47 15.06
C GLU A 157 -3.35 -10.24 13.78
N PHE A 158 -2.36 -10.61 12.98
CA PHE A 158 -2.49 -11.48 11.82
C PHE A 158 -1.42 -12.56 11.83
N GLU A 159 -1.75 -13.75 11.35
CA GLU A 159 -0.75 -14.78 11.05
C GLU A 159 -0.07 -14.46 9.71
N ILE A 160 1.26 -14.31 9.68
CA ILE A 160 1.99 -13.96 8.45
C ILE A 160 1.84 -15.06 7.39
N SER A 161 1.84 -16.33 7.77
CA SER A 161 1.80 -17.46 6.84
C SER A 161 0.46 -17.62 6.14
N SER A 162 -0.65 -17.46 6.87
CA SER A 162 -2.02 -17.70 6.36
C SER A 162 -2.76 -16.42 5.98
N ARG A 163 -2.27 -15.24 6.41
CA ARG A 163 -2.93 -13.93 6.26
C ARG A 163 -4.26 -13.82 7.01
N LEU A 164 -4.54 -14.73 7.93
CA LEU A 164 -5.76 -14.71 8.73
C LEU A 164 -5.63 -13.75 9.89
N ALA A 165 -6.70 -12.99 10.14
CA ALA A 165 -6.81 -12.16 11.34
C ALA A 165 -6.93 -13.07 12.59
N GLY A 166 -6.19 -12.70 13.62
CA GLY A 166 -6.22 -13.31 14.92
C GLY A 166 -6.93 -12.43 15.95
N ARG A 167 -6.22 -12.09 17.02
CA ARG A 167 -6.76 -11.30 18.13
C ARG A 167 -6.85 -9.82 17.77
N THR A 168 -7.85 -9.16 18.36
CA THR A 168 -7.95 -7.69 18.39
C THR A 168 -7.82 -7.22 19.82
N PHE A 169 -6.89 -6.31 20.07
CA PHE A 169 -6.69 -5.69 21.37
C PHE A 169 -7.31 -4.30 21.38
N LEU A 170 -8.36 -4.13 22.18
CA LEU A 170 -8.98 -2.84 22.47
C LEU A 170 -8.32 -2.30 23.72
N LEU A 171 -7.52 -1.25 23.60
CA LEU A 171 -6.54 -0.85 24.61
C LEU A 171 -7.02 0.32 25.49
N GLY A 172 -8.15 0.91 25.19
CA GLY A 172 -8.75 1.97 26.04
C GLY A 172 -9.39 1.42 27.31
N ASP A 173 -9.71 2.30 28.23
CA ASP A 173 -10.37 1.96 29.49
C ASP A 173 -11.63 1.12 29.25
N ASN A 174 -11.81 0.05 30.03
CA ASN A 174 -12.89 -0.92 29.87
C ASN A 174 -13.00 -1.51 28.45
N PHE A 175 -11.85 -1.74 27.79
CA PHE A 175 -11.77 -2.26 26.43
C PHE A 175 -12.46 -1.37 25.39
N THR A 176 -12.41 -0.06 25.57
CA THR A 176 -12.90 0.87 24.55
C THR A 176 -11.91 0.99 23.39
N PRO A 177 -12.39 1.24 22.16
CA PRO A 177 -11.53 1.52 21.03
C PRO A 177 -10.74 2.81 21.22
N ILE A 178 -9.43 2.76 20.96
CA ILE A 178 -8.54 3.93 20.89
C ILE A 178 -7.66 3.83 19.64
N ALA A 179 -7.29 4.97 19.09
CA ALA A 179 -6.40 5.02 17.94
C ALA A 179 -4.96 4.67 18.35
N ILE A 180 -4.35 3.72 17.65
CA ILE A 180 -2.93 3.39 17.77
C ILE A 180 -2.20 4.01 16.59
N THR A 181 -1.47 5.09 16.82
CA THR A 181 -0.77 5.81 15.74
C THR A 181 0.58 5.21 15.44
N THR A 182 1.30 4.79 16.46
CA THR A 182 2.60 4.13 16.31
C THR A 182 2.84 3.12 17.43
N PHE A 183 3.62 2.10 17.13
CA PHE A 183 4.07 1.12 18.13
C PHE A 183 5.33 0.41 17.65
N ALA A 184 6.02 -0.21 18.59
CA ALA A 184 7.16 -1.07 18.33
C ALA A 184 7.07 -2.35 19.18
N ILE A 185 7.69 -3.43 18.69
CA ILE A 185 7.81 -4.70 19.38
C ILE A 185 9.29 -5.04 19.39
N ASN A 186 9.87 -5.28 20.55
CA ASN A 186 11.29 -5.65 20.66
C ASN A 186 11.50 -7.15 20.40
N SER A 187 12.77 -7.56 20.30
CA SER A 187 13.17 -8.95 20.05
C SER A 187 12.72 -9.93 21.14
N ALA A 188 12.45 -9.44 22.36
CA ALA A 188 11.92 -10.23 23.46
C ALA A 188 10.38 -10.38 23.42
N GLY A 189 9.68 -9.67 22.52
CA GLY A 189 8.24 -9.69 22.43
C GLY A 189 7.51 -8.64 23.25
N THR A 190 8.25 -7.70 23.87
CA THR A 190 7.62 -6.57 24.54
C THR A 190 7.11 -5.56 23.52
N ALA A 191 5.82 -5.30 23.50
CA ALA A 191 5.21 -4.27 22.69
C ALA A 191 5.08 -2.97 23.49
N CYS A 192 5.35 -1.85 22.84
CA CYS A 192 5.07 -0.52 23.35
C CYS A 192 4.23 0.25 22.34
N VAL A 193 3.11 0.77 22.76
CA VAL A 193 2.08 1.38 21.94
C VAL A 193 1.86 2.82 22.36
N TYR A 194 1.72 3.71 21.39
CA TYR A 194 1.32 5.10 21.62
C TYR A 194 -0.06 5.37 21.01
N SER A 195 -0.89 6.03 21.81
CA SER A 195 -2.23 6.51 21.41
C SER A 195 -2.39 7.99 21.79
N PRO A 196 -2.80 8.85 20.86
CA PRO A 196 -3.10 10.24 21.20
C PRO A 196 -4.33 10.39 22.10
N ASP A 197 -5.17 9.36 22.17
CA ASP A 197 -6.37 9.31 23.02
C ASP A 197 -6.03 9.05 24.50
N GLN A 198 -4.85 8.47 24.75
CA GLN A 198 -4.28 8.24 26.09
C GLN A 198 -3.28 9.36 26.38
N LEU A 199 -3.74 10.45 26.89
CA LEU A 199 -3.05 11.75 27.01
C LEU A 199 -1.78 11.73 27.83
N ASN A 200 -0.97 10.82 27.99
CA ASN A 200 0.31 10.92 28.67
C ASN A 200 0.99 9.57 28.92
N ASP A 201 0.45 8.46 28.43
CA ASP A 201 0.99 7.17 28.77
C ASP A 201 1.22 6.31 27.52
N PHE A 202 2.31 5.56 27.51
CA PHE A 202 2.47 4.44 26.61
C PHE A 202 1.84 3.21 27.25
N LEU A 203 1.26 2.37 26.42
CA LEU A 203 0.78 1.07 26.84
C LEU A 203 1.83 0.01 26.48
N VAL A 204 2.21 -0.81 27.45
CA VAL A 204 3.23 -1.85 27.28
C VAL A 204 2.66 -3.20 27.66
N ALA A 205 2.96 -4.23 26.86
CA ALA A 205 2.62 -5.61 27.14
C ALA A 205 3.68 -6.59 26.63
N ASP A 206 3.75 -7.75 27.25
CA ASP A 206 4.52 -8.89 26.76
C ASP A 206 3.64 -9.77 25.84
N LEU A 207 3.93 -9.76 24.55
CA LEU A 207 3.19 -10.52 23.53
C LEU A 207 3.54 -12.03 23.54
N THR A 208 4.52 -12.47 24.30
CA THR A 208 4.81 -13.90 24.48
C THR A 208 3.78 -14.58 25.37
N GLU A 209 3.03 -13.82 26.16
CA GLU A 209 1.94 -14.32 27.00
C GLU A 209 0.68 -14.66 26.19
N ASN A 210 -0.06 -15.68 26.63
CA ASN A 210 -1.33 -16.04 26.01
C ASN A 210 -2.38 -14.93 26.12
N LEU A 211 -2.35 -14.17 27.21
CA LEU A 211 -3.24 -13.03 27.45
C LEU A 211 -2.38 -11.84 27.89
N PRO A 212 -1.77 -11.11 26.94
CA PRO A 212 -0.93 -9.96 27.25
C PRO A 212 -1.69 -8.94 28.10
N GLN A 213 -1.10 -8.55 29.22
CA GLN A 213 -1.64 -7.52 30.11
C GLN A 213 -1.03 -6.18 29.70
N TRP A 214 -1.85 -5.27 29.26
CA TRP A 214 -1.42 -3.92 28.89
C TRP A 214 -1.37 -3.02 30.11
N ALA A 215 -0.18 -2.47 30.39
CA ALA A 215 0.06 -1.57 31.51
C ALA A 215 0.49 -0.19 30.98
N ALA A 216 -0.08 0.85 31.55
CA ALA A 216 0.31 2.22 31.25
C ALA A 216 1.68 2.54 31.88
N ILE A 217 2.57 3.17 31.10
CA ILE A 217 3.84 3.71 31.56
C ILE A 217 3.83 5.23 31.33
N ASP A 218 4.04 5.99 32.40
CA ASP A 218 4.08 7.44 32.36
C ASP A 218 5.23 7.94 31.45
N TYR A 219 4.91 8.50 30.31
CA TYR A 219 5.87 9.02 29.34
C TYR A 219 6.62 10.25 29.86
N ARG A 220 6.13 10.95 30.88
CA ARG A 220 6.81 12.12 31.47
C ARG A 220 8.20 11.81 32.01
N VAL A 221 8.48 10.54 32.26
CA VAL A 221 9.85 10.08 32.55
C VAL A 221 10.77 10.34 31.36
N PHE A 222 10.22 10.44 30.15
CA PHE A 222 10.94 10.64 28.91
C PHE A 222 10.76 12.05 28.33
N SER A 223 9.76 12.81 28.78
CA SER A 223 9.24 14.00 28.07
C SER A 223 9.93 15.32 28.40
N SER A 224 10.95 15.36 29.24
CA SER A 224 11.60 16.65 29.51
C SER A 224 12.29 17.31 28.31
N VAL A 225 12.29 16.65 27.15
CA VAL A 225 13.02 17.10 25.94
C VAL A 225 12.21 16.98 24.63
N TYR A 226 11.07 16.25 24.56
CA TYR A 226 10.43 15.92 23.29
C TYR A 226 8.91 16.19 23.24
N ASP A 227 8.42 16.65 22.08
CA ASP A 227 6.99 16.77 21.80
C ASP A 227 6.40 15.37 21.57
N PRO A 228 5.43 14.93 22.37
CA PRO A 228 4.82 13.59 22.24
C PRO A 228 4.08 13.37 20.93
N ASN A 229 3.75 14.43 20.18
CA ASN A 229 3.09 14.32 18.89
C ASN A 229 4.00 13.90 17.73
N HIS A 230 5.32 13.82 17.98
CA HIS A 230 6.31 13.51 16.94
C HIS A 230 7.23 12.34 17.35
N ILE A 231 6.76 11.42 18.15
CA ILE A 231 7.57 10.29 18.60
C ILE A 231 7.48 9.15 17.57
N VAL A 232 8.59 8.83 16.96
CA VAL A 232 8.79 7.61 16.17
C VAL A 232 9.55 6.60 17.02
N TRP A 233 9.02 5.39 17.15
CA TRP A 233 9.63 4.33 17.93
C TRP A 233 10.59 3.51 17.10
N TYR A 234 11.77 3.27 17.71
CA TYR A 234 12.71 2.27 17.24
C TYR A 234 13.01 1.32 18.37
N ASP A 235 12.93 0.03 18.13
CA ASP A 235 13.43 -0.98 19.03
C ASP A 235 14.93 -1.16 18.82
N VAL A 236 15.69 -1.07 19.90
CA VAL A 236 17.10 -1.45 19.91
C VAL A 236 17.34 -2.28 21.15
N ASP A 237 17.44 -3.60 21.00
CA ASP A 237 17.88 -4.55 22.01
C ASP A 237 17.33 -4.30 23.43
N GLN A 238 16.01 -4.43 23.60
CA GLN A 238 15.29 -4.32 24.86
C GLN A 238 15.23 -2.89 25.44
N ARG A 239 15.57 -1.88 24.66
CA ARG A 239 15.38 -0.48 25.01
C ARG A 239 14.53 0.19 23.96
N PHE A 240 13.56 0.99 24.39
CA PHE A 240 12.80 1.83 23.48
C PHE A 240 13.62 3.09 23.21
N VAL A 241 13.95 3.31 21.95
CA VAL A 241 14.55 4.56 21.49
C VAL A 241 13.50 5.28 20.68
N TYR A 242 13.28 6.55 20.95
CA TYR A 242 12.43 7.40 20.16
C TYR A 242 13.24 8.57 19.66
N ALA A 243 12.93 8.96 18.43
CA ALA A 243 13.37 10.19 17.86
C ALA A 243 12.17 11.11 17.72
N ALA A 244 12.29 12.32 18.22
CA ALA A 244 11.39 13.41 17.85
C ALA A 244 11.78 13.89 16.45
N THR A 245 10.84 14.05 15.55
CA THR A 245 11.03 14.66 14.23
C THR A 245 10.49 16.07 14.22
#